data_2372c56a8fa993cb0ecd114340554693
#
_entry.id   2372c56a8fa993cb0ecd114340554693
#
_cell.length_a   1.000
_cell.length_b   1.000
_cell.length_c   1.000
_cell.angle_alpha   90.00
_cell.angle_beta   90.00
_cell.angle_gamma   90.00
#
_symmetry.space_group_name_H-M   'P 1'
#
loop_
_entity.id
_entity.type
_entity.pdbx_description
1 polymer ?
#
loop_
_entity_poly.entity_id
_entity_poly.type
_entity_poly.pdbx_seq_one_letter_code
_entity_poly.pdbx_strand_id
1 'polypeptide(L)'
;MRSRTAVTATALQILSVAIALTCAAACTVYGERPPHSMAEATGGEGLERIFWKNVQAGNWVELERSLASNYSGVSASGALDRSATIDQYRTWQLQDYAIGDLKTELNGSTLVVTYNITLNGGISNGKAGSQRLPSVPQHMMTVWQQQKAGWVVIAHSVSSQ
;
A
#
# COMPACT_ATOMS: atom_id res chain seq x y z
N MET A 1 -16.76 46.03 58.64
CA MET A 1 -17.28 44.94 57.79
C MET A 1 -17.07 45.26 56.30
N ARG A 2 -15.83 45.17 55.83
CA ARG A 2 -15.51 45.27 54.36
C ARG A 2 -14.21 44.52 54.12
N SER A 3 -14.30 43.19 53.79
CA SER A 3 -13.12 42.45 53.27
C SER A 3 -13.36 41.04 52.90
N ARG A 4 -14.60 40.59 52.55
CA ARG A 4 -14.87 39.20 52.14
C ARG A 4 -15.32 39.01 50.71
N THR A 5 -15.56 40.08 49.96
CA THR A 5 -16.07 39.96 48.57
C THR A 5 -14.99 40.05 47.49
N ALA A 6 -13.77 40.49 47.80
CA ALA A 6 -12.71 40.64 46.81
C ALA A 6 -11.92 39.35 46.51
N VAL A 7 -11.91 38.40 47.46
CA VAL A 7 -11.11 37.15 47.32
C VAL A 7 -11.82 36.11 46.41
N THR A 8 -13.15 36.13 46.37
CA THR A 8 -13.91 35.16 45.56
C THR A 8 -13.90 35.45 44.08
N ALA A 9 -13.79 36.73 43.67
CA ALA A 9 -13.74 37.12 42.27
C ALA A 9 -12.41 36.73 41.60
N THR A 10 -11.31 36.88 42.34
CA THR A 10 -9.98 36.53 41.80
C THR A 10 -9.76 35.01 41.64
N ALA A 11 -10.31 34.20 42.55
CA ALA A 11 -10.22 32.77 42.48
C ALA A 11 -11.03 32.20 41.28
N LEU A 12 -12.17 32.80 40.96
CA LEU A 12 -13.00 32.39 39.84
C LEU A 12 -12.37 32.71 38.47
N GLN A 13 -11.65 33.83 38.36
CA GLN A 13 -10.94 34.21 37.14
C GLN A 13 -9.71 33.33 36.88
N ILE A 14 -8.97 32.93 37.91
CA ILE A 14 -7.83 32.03 37.76
C ILE A 14 -8.27 30.64 37.31
N LEU A 15 -9.42 30.16 37.81
CA LEU A 15 -9.95 28.87 37.41
C LEU A 15 -10.42 28.84 35.94
N SER A 16 -10.99 29.94 35.45
CA SER A 16 -11.44 30.06 34.04
C SER A 16 -10.27 30.09 33.06
N VAL A 17 -9.13 30.71 33.42
CA VAL A 17 -7.93 30.74 32.56
C VAL A 17 -7.24 29.38 32.54
N ALA A 18 -7.22 28.65 33.64
CA ALA A 18 -6.63 27.30 33.69
C ALA A 18 -7.38 26.27 32.83
N ILE A 19 -8.72 26.36 32.78
CA ILE A 19 -9.54 25.47 31.93
C ILE A 19 -9.37 25.79 30.44
N ALA A 20 -9.16 27.05 30.06
CA ALA A 20 -8.93 27.44 28.67
C ALA A 20 -7.57 26.96 28.12
N LEU A 21 -6.53 26.89 28.97
CA LEU A 21 -5.21 26.43 28.55
C LEU A 21 -5.13 24.89 28.36
N THR A 22 -5.96 24.11 29.06
CA THR A 22 -5.93 22.64 28.91
C THR A 22 -6.64 22.13 27.67
N CYS A 23 -7.54 22.90 27.07
CA CYS A 23 -8.19 22.54 25.82
C CYS A 23 -7.32 22.74 24.56
N ALA A 24 -6.26 23.57 24.63
CA ALA A 24 -5.40 23.85 23.49
C ALA A 24 -4.33 22.77 23.24
N ALA A 25 -4.08 21.86 24.19
CA ALA A 25 -3.07 20.83 24.07
C ALA A 25 -3.59 19.49 23.47
N ALA A 26 -4.89 19.36 23.19
CA ALA A 26 -5.50 18.11 22.73
C ALA A 26 -5.58 17.98 21.19
N CYS A 27 -5.11 18.97 20.41
CA CYS A 27 -5.28 18.98 18.96
C CYS A 27 -4.03 18.70 18.13
N THR A 28 -2.92 18.22 18.71
CA THR A 28 -1.67 17.99 17.94
C THR A 28 -1.11 16.58 18.03
N VAL A 29 -1.96 15.57 18.18
CA VAL A 29 -1.56 14.19 17.91
C VAL A 29 -2.29 13.72 16.65
N TYR A 30 -2.15 14.45 15.55
CA TYR A 30 -2.18 13.82 14.24
C TYR A 30 -0.79 13.21 14.05
N GLY A 31 -0.65 11.94 14.43
CA GLY A 31 0.52 11.17 14.07
C GLY A 31 0.72 11.30 12.57
N GLU A 32 1.93 11.65 12.15
CA GLU A 32 2.33 11.61 10.76
C GLU A 32 1.91 10.25 10.20
N ARG A 33 1.00 10.29 9.23
CA ARG A 33 0.55 9.12 8.51
C ARG A 33 1.80 8.51 7.90
N PRO A 34 2.07 7.20 8.10
CA PRO A 34 3.24 6.60 7.47
C PRO A 34 3.17 6.90 5.98
N PRO A 35 4.22 7.46 5.38
CA PRO A 35 4.25 7.77 3.97
C PRO A 35 4.08 6.47 3.18
N HIS A 36 3.28 6.51 2.11
CA HIS A 36 3.15 5.49 1.06
C HIS A 36 2.09 4.41 1.27
N SER A 37 0.87 4.80 1.58
CA SER A 37 -0.28 3.94 1.30
C SER A 37 -0.60 3.95 -0.21
N MET A 38 -1.10 2.84 -0.75
CA MET A 38 -1.60 2.76 -2.13
C MET A 38 -2.63 3.87 -2.45
N ALA A 39 -3.33 4.42 -1.44
CA ALA A 39 -4.28 5.51 -1.58
C ALA A 39 -3.64 6.86 -2.00
N GLU A 40 -2.33 7.03 -1.78
CA GLU A 40 -1.59 8.26 -2.11
C GLU A 40 -0.86 8.17 -3.45
N ALA A 41 -0.82 6.99 -4.07
CA ALA A 41 -0.18 6.83 -5.38
C ALA A 41 -0.99 7.56 -6.47
N THR A 42 -0.35 8.52 -7.12
CA THR A 42 -0.91 9.23 -8.28
C THR A 42 -0.46 8.55 -9.56
N GLY A 43 -1.41 7.94 -10.28
CA GLY A 43 -1.15 7.28 -11.55
C GLY A 43 -0.64 5.84 -11.43
N GLY A 44 -0.74 5.10 -12.54
CA GLY A 44 -0.47 3.67 -12.58
C GLY A 44 0.96 3.29 -12.21
N GLU A 45 1.96 4.11 -12.58
CA GLU A 45 3.37 3.86 -12.25
C GLU A 45 3.60 3.85 -10.74
N GLY A 46 3.03 4.81 -10.00
CA GLY A 46 3.16 4.87 -8.55
C GLY A 46 2.56 3.65 -7.87
N LEU A 47 1.39 3.19 -8.36
CA LEU A 47 0.72 1.98 -7.85
C LEU A 47 1.57 0.73 -8.08
N GLU A 48 2.13 0.55 -9.28
CA GLU A 48 2.99 -0.61 -9.59
C GLU A 48 4.28 -0.60 -8.76
N ARG A 49 4.91 0.56 -8.59
CA ARG A 49 6.13 0.66 -7.77
C ARG A 49 5.87 0.31 -6.30
N ILE A 50 4.73 0.74 -5.73
CA ILE A 50 4.35 0.39 -4.37
C ILE A 50 4.02 -1.11 -4.27
N PHE A 51 3.32 -1.67 -5.24
CA PHE A 51 3.00 -3.10 -5.30
C PHE A 51 4.28 -3.94 -5.25
N TRP A 52 5.20 -3.72 -6.18
CA TRP A 52 6.45 -4.49 -6.27
C TRP A 52 7.39 -4.25 -5.09
N LYS A 53 7.39 -3.04 -4.52
CA LYS A 53 8.11 -2.76 -3.27
C LYS A 53 7.57 -3.60 -2.10
N ASN A 54 6.25 -3.78 -2.01
CA ASN A 54 5.67 -4.64 -0.98
C ASN A 54 6.01 -6.12 -1.20
N VAL A 55 6.03 -6.60 -2.44
CA VAL A 55 6.50 -7.96 -2.77
C VAL A 55 7.97 -8.14 -2.35
N GLN A 56 8.84 -7.21 -2.73
CA GLN A 56 10.27 -7.24 -2.39
C GLN A 56 10.52 -7.21 -0.87
N ALA A 57 9.76 -6.39 -0.15
CA ALA A 57 9.90 -6.24 1.29
C ALA A 57 9.21 -7.36 2.10
N GLY A 58 8.44 -8.25 1.46
CA GLY A 58 7.63 -9.25 2.15
C GLY A 58 6.48 -8.66 2.96
N ASN A 59 5.97 -7.49 2.57
CA ASN A 59 4.87 -6.81 3.25
C ASN A 59 3.51 -7.43 2.85
N TRP A 60 3.31 -8.69 3.23
CA TRP A 60 2.16 -9.49 2.77
C TRP A 60 0.82 -8.92 3.17
N VAL A 61 0.71 -8.27 4.33
CA VAL A 61 -0.52 -7.63 4.79
C VAL A 61 -0.92 -6.47 3.88
N GLU A 62 0.03 -5.62 3.48
CA GLU A 62 -0.24 -4.50 2.58
C GLU A 62 -0.48 -4.99 1.14
N LEU A 63 0.26 -6.01 0.72
CA LEU A 63 0.03 -6.63 -0.58
C LEU A 63 -1.37 -7.25 -0.66
N GLU A 64 -1.78 -7.97 0.38
CA GLU A 64 -3.11 -8.56 0.45
C GLU A 64 -4.24 -7.50 0.44
N ARG A 65 -4.05 -6.36 1.11
CA ARG A 65 -4.97 -5.22 1.06
C ARG A 65 -5.07 -4.58 -0.31
N SER A 66 -3.99 -4.64 -1.09
CA SER A 66 -3.96 -4.11 -2.44
C SER A 66 -4.71 -4.97 -3.46
N LEU A 67 -5.02 -6.23 -3.13
CA LEU A 67 -5.79 -7.12 -4.00
C LEU A 67 -7.27 -7.10 -3.62
N ALA A 68 -8.15 -6.92 -4.61
CA ALA A 68 -9.60 -6.97 -4.42
C ALA A 68 -10.06 -8.36 -3.92
N SER A 69 -11.20 -8.42 -3.25
CA SER A 69 -11.80 -9.69 -2.80
C SER A 69 -12.15 -10.62 -3.97
N ASN A 70 -12.48 -10.05 -5.13
CA ASN A 70 -12.78 -10.73 -6.38
C ASN A 70 -11.62 -10.72 -7.38
N TYR A 71 -10.39 -10.57 -6.88
CA TYR A 71 -9.18 -10.57 -7.71
C TYR A 71 -9.05 -11.85 -8.54
N SER A 72 -8.58 -11.69 -9.78
CA SER A 72 -8.22 -12.78 -10.68
C SER A 72 -6.87 -12.55 -11.32
N GLY A 73 -5.96 -13.51 -11.18
CA GLY A 73 -4.64 -13.47 -11.78
C GLY A 73 -4.45 -14.54 -12.83
N VAL A 74 -3.53 -14.32 -13.77
CA VAL A 74 -3.06 -15.33 -14.73
C VAL A 74 -1.54 -15.32 -14.72
N SER A 75 -0.96 -16.49 -14.53
CA SER A 75 0.48 -16.72 -14.62
C SER A 75 0.80 -17.79 -15.65
N ALA A 76 2.08 -18.06 -15.87
CA ALA A 76 2.50 -19.17 -16.73
C ALA A 76 1.99 -20.54 -16.24
N SER A 77 1.68 -20.67 -14.94
CA SER A 77 1.11 -21.89 -14.35
C SER A 77 -0.42 -21.97 -14.41
N GLY A 78 -1.10 -20.92 -14.88
CA GLY A 78 -2.55 -20.87 -15.01
C GLY A 78 -3.20 -19.75 -14.20
N ALA A 79 -4.52 -19.88 -13.99
CA ALA A 79 -5.29 -18.91 -13.22
C ALA A 79 -4.99 -18.99 -11.73
N LEU A 80 -4.94 -17.82 -11.08
CA LEU A 80 -4.67 -17.67 -9.65
C LEU A 80 -5.76 -16.79 -9.03
N ASP A 81 -6.28 -17.19 -7.90
CA ASP A 81 -7.08 -16.32 -7.05
C ASP A 81 -6.19 -15.45 -6.15
N ARG A 82 -6.81 -14.63 -5.33
CA ARG A 82 -6.13 -13.73 -4.38
C ARG A 82 -5.19 -14.47 -3.44
N SER A 83 -5.63 -15.58 -2.84
CA SER A 83 -4.84 -16.36 -1.89
C SER A 83 -3.65 -17.03 -2.57
N ALA A 84 -3.90 -17.71 -3.68
CA ALA A 84 -2.87 -18.40 -4.45
C ALA A 84 -1.80 -17.42 -4.97
N THR A 85 -2.19 -16.19 -5.33
CA THR A 85 -1.26 -15.14 -5.76
C THR A 85 -0.33 -14.73 -4.60
N ILE A 86 -0.87 -14.49 -3.42
CA ILE A 86 -0.07 -14.14 -2.24
C ILE A 86 0.86 -15.30 -1.87
N ASP A 87 0.35 -16.53 -1.87
CA ASP A 87 1.15 -17.71 -1.55
C ASP A 87 2.28 -17.92 -2.56
N GLN A 88 2.03 -17.66 -3.85
CA GLN A 88 3.07 -17.67 -4.86
C GLN A 88 4.16 -16.63 -4.57
N TYR A 89 3.79 -15.38 -4.30
CA TYR A 89 4.78 -14.33 -3.99
C TYR A 89 5.56 -14.60 -2.70
N ARG A 90 4.96 -15.24 -1.70
CA ARG A 90 5.64 -15.67 -0.47
C ARG A 90 6.79 -16.66 -0.71
N THR A 91 6.74 -17.40 -1.81
CA THR A 91 7.86 -18.29 -2.19
C THR A 91 9.03 -17.53 -2.80
N TRP A 92 8.84 -16.27 -3.20
CA TRP A 92 9.85 -15.49 -3.88
C TRP A 92 10.81 -14.81 -2.88
N GLN A 93 12.08 -14.88 -3.21
CA GLN A 93 13.14 -14.12 -2.55
C GLN A 93 13.59 -13.03 -3.52
N LEU A 94 12.71 -12.05 -3.75
CA LEU A 94 12.94 -10.97 -4.69
C LEU A 94 14.01 -10.01 -4.12
N GLN A 95 15.18 -9.96 -4.76
CA GLN A 95 16.28 -9.10 -4.37
C GLN A 95 16.17 -7.72 -5.02
N ASP A 96 15.81 -7.71 -6.32
CA ASP A 96 15.69 -6.49 -7.10
C ASP A 96 14.70 -6.67 -8.24
N TYR A 97 14.16 -5.56 -8.75
CA TYR A 97 13.28 -5.53 -9.93
C TYR A 97 13.46 -4.24 -10.73
N ALA A 98 13.26 -4.31 -12.03
CA ALA A 98 13.22 -3.15 -12.91
C ALA A 98 11.91 -3.13 -13.70
N ILE A 99 11.21 -1.99 -13.66
CA ILE A 99 10.01 -1.74 -14.47
C ILE A 99 10.39 -0.86 -15.64
N GLY A 100 10.02 -1.29 -16.85
CA GLY A 100 10.24 -0.56 -18.10
C GLY A 100 8.99 -0.53 -18.98
N ASP A 101 8.99 0.34 -19.99
CA ASP A 101 7.94 0.47 -21.01
C ASP A 101 6.52 0.59 -20.44
N LEU A 102 6.39 1.28 -19.32
CA LEU A 102 5.12 1.40 -18.60
C LEU A 102 4.17 2.36 -19.32
N LYS A 103 2.96 1.87 -19.57
CA LYS A 103 1.83 2.64 -20.11
C LYS A 103 0.64 2.52 -19.17
N THR A 104 -0.06 3.63 -18.98
CA THR A 104 -1.26 3.70 -18.13
C THR A 104 -2.42 4.27 -18.92
N GLU A 105 -3.56 3.60 -18.90
CA GLU A 105 -4.82 4.04 -19.48
C GLU A 105 -5.88 4.16 -18.40
N LEU A 106 -6.50 5.34 -18.27
CA LEU A 106 -7.58 5.60 -17.32
C LEU A 106 -8.94 5.46 -18.01
N ASN A 107 -9.76 4.54 -17.52
CA ASN A 107 -11.12 4.30 -17.98
C ASN A 107 -12.10 4.45 -16.80
N GLY A 108 -12.63 5.66 -16.60
CA GLY A 108 -13.50 5.97 -15.46
C GLY A 108 -12.76 5.78 -14.13
N SER A 109 -13.20 4.83 -13.32
CA SER A 109 -12.57 4.46 -12.05
C SER A 109 -11.56 3.29 -12.15
N THR A 110 -11.13 2.96 -13.38
CA THR A 110 -10.24 1.82 -13.65
C THR A 110 -8.98 2.31 -14.35
N LEU A 111 -7.81 1.90 -13.84
CA LEU A 111 -6.52 2.06 -14.52
C LEU A 111 -6.09 0.71 -15.08
N VAL A 112 -5.76 0.68 -16.36
CA VAL A 112 -5.06 -0.44 -17.00
C VAL A 112 -3.61 -0.05 -17.15
N VAL A 113 -2.72 -0.81 -16.51
CA VAL A 113 -1.27 -0.56 -16.54
C VAL A 113 -0.60 -1.74 -17.24
N THR A 114 0.14 -1.46 -18.32
CA THR A 114 0.97 -2.45 -19.01
C THR A 114 2.43 -2.05 -18.91
N TYR A 115 3.29 -3.01 -18.67
CA TYR A 115 4.73 -2.75 -18.51
C TYR A 115 5.56 -4.01 -18.71
N ASN A 116 6.86 -3.82 -18.86
CA ASN A 116 7.84 -4.90 -18.77
C ASN A 116 8.43 -4.92 -17.36
N ILE A 117 8.64 -6.10 -16.81
CA ILE A 117 9.36 -6.27 -15.55
C ILE A 117 10.47 -7.29 -15.69
N THR A 118 11.64 -6.95 -15.16
CA THR A 118 12.75 -7.89 -14.98
C THR A 118 12.89 -8.15 -13.49
N LEU A 119 12.94 -9.42 -13.10
CA LEU A 119 13.03 -9.83 -11.70
C LEU A 119 14.41 -10.43 -11.43
N ASN A 120 14.99 -10.12 -10.28
CA ASN A 120 16.22 -10.73 -9.80
C ASN A 120 15.99 -11.33 -8.41
N GLY A 121 16.26 -12.62 -8.27
CA GLY A 121 16.04 -13.33 -7.00
C GLY A 121 15.87 -14.83 -7.20
N GLY A 122 15.35 -15.48 -6.18
CA GLY A 122 15.11 -16.91 -6.14
C GLY A 122 13.69 -17.28 -5.77
N ILE A 123 13.35 -18.55 -5.94
CA ILE A 123 12.10 -19.16 -5.50
C ILE A 123 12.47 -20.21 -4.46
N SER A 124 11.91 -20.11 -3.25
CA SER A 124 12.08 -21.07 -2.18
C SER A 124 11.01 -22.16 -2.29
N ASN A 125 11.38 -23.33 -2.81
CA ASN A 125 10.42 -24.44 -3.00
C ASN A 125 10.45 -25.44 -1.82
N GLY A 126 11.07 -25.12 -0.70
CA GLY A 126 11.19 -26.02 0.45
C GLY A 126 12.04 -27.30 0.19
N LYS A 127 12.53 -27.51 -1.02
CA LYS A 127 13.43 -28.59 -1.42
C LYS A 127 14.80 -28.00 -1.74
N ALA A 128 15.86 -28.76 -1.49
CA ALA A 128 17.24 -28.36 -1.75
C ALA A 128 17.43 -28.00 -3.24
N GLY A 129 17.42 -26.72 -3.55
CA GLY A 129 17.60 -26.18 -4.89
C GLY A 129 16.76 -24.91 -5.05
N SER A 130 17.34 -23.73 -4.84
CA SER A 130 16.69 -22.47 -5.14
C SER A 130 16.60 -22.31 -6.67
N GLN A 131 15.38 -22.34 -7.19
CA GLN A 131 15.11 -21.96 -8.58
C GLN A 131 15.26 -20.44 -8.70
N ARG A 132 15.87 -19.94 -9.77
CA ARG A 132 15.94 -18.50 -10.02
C ARG A 132 14.59 -18.00 -10.56
N LEU A 133 14.23 -16.79 -10.15
CA LEU A 133 13.18 -16.04 -10.84
C LEU A 133 13.62 -15.76 -12.29
N PRO A 134 12.66 -15.68 -13.24
CA PRO A 134 12.98 -15.35 -14.63
C PRO A 134 13.69 -14.00 -14.71
N SER A 135 14.93 -13.99 -15.20
CA SER A 135 15.73 -12.77 -15.37
C SER A 135 15.55 -12.10 -16.74
N VAL A 136 14.69 -12.68 -17.59
CA VAL A 136 14.26 -12.07 -18.85
C VAL A 136 13.07 -11.14 -18.61
N PRO A 137 12.93 -10.05 -19.37
CA PRO A 137 11.76 -9.19 -19.27
C PRO A 137 10.46 -9.97 -19.48
N GLN A 138 9.49 -9.74 -18.61
CA GLN A 138 8.15 -10.32 -18.69
C GLN A 138 7.16 -9.19 -18.97
N HIS A 139 6.19 -9.43 -19.85
CA HIS A 139 5.11 -8.49 -20.10
C HIS A 139 4.04 -8.65 -19.02
N MET A 140 3.68 -7.54 -18.41
CA MET A 140 2.71 -7.49 -17.34
C MET A 140 1.52 -6.62 -17.73
N MET A 141 0.35 -7.00 -17.25
CA MET A 141 -0.83 -6.15 -17.27
C MET A 141 -1.49 -6.20 -15.89
N THR A 142 -1.71 -5.05 -15.31
CA THR A 142 -2.43 -4.90 -14.04
C THR A 142 -3.65 -4.01 -14.26
N VAL A 143 -4.78 -4.43 -13.74
CA VAL A 143 -6.02 -3.66 -13.75
C VAL A 143 -6.32 -3.22 -12.33
N TRP A 144 -6.22 -1.92 -12.09
CA TRP A 144 -6.53 -1.27 -10.82
C TRP A 144 -7.93 -0.67 -10.86
N GLN A 145 -8.67 -0.80 -9.78
CA GLN A 145 -9.99 -0.17 -9.61
C GLN A 145 -9.97 0.74 -8.39
N GLN A 146 -10.49 1.95 -8.57
CA GLN A 146 -10.67 2.89 -7.47
C GLN A 146 -11.88 2.48 -6.63
N GLN A 147 -11.66 2.30 -5.35
CA GLN A 147 -12.68 2.03 -4.33
C GLN A 147 -12.65 3.12 -3.24
N LYS A 148 -13.61 3.10 -2.31
CA LYS A 148 -13.67 4.09 -1.22
C LYS A 148 -12.38 4.15 -0.37
N ALA A 149 -11.71 3.01 -0.21
CA ALA A 149 -10.48 2.89 0.59
C ALA A 149 -9.20 3.16 -0.20
N GLY A 150 -9.27 3.35 -1.52
CA GLY A 150 -8.13 3.56 -2.41
C GLY A 150 -8.16 2.65 -3.64
N TRP A 151 -7.02 2.53 -4.31
CA TRP A 151 -6.88 1.68 -5.48
C TRP A 151 -6.59 0.24 -5.08
N VAL A 152 -7.28 -0.72 -5.74
CA VAL A 152 -7.04 -2.16 -5.56
C VAL A 152 -6.89 -2.84 -6.91
N VAL A 153 -6.07 -3.87 -6.97
CA VAL A 153 -5.90 -4.72 -8.17
C VAL A 153 -7.09 -5.65 -8.28
N ILE A 154 -7.79 -5.62 -9.39
CA ILE A 154 -8.88 -6.57 -9.71
C ILE A 154 -8.42 -7.67 -10.66
N ALA A 155 -7.40 -7.39 -11.48
CA ALA A 155 -6.82 -8.39 -12.37
C ALA A 155 -5.33 -8.16 -12.58
N HIS A 156 -4.58 -9.25 -12.75
CA HIS A 156 -3.15 -9.23 -13.03
C HIS A 156 -2.79 -10.36 -13.97
N SER A 157 -2.02 -10.08 -15.00
CA SER A 157 -1.52 -11.11 -15.89
C SER A 157 -0.05 -10.95 -16.18
N VAL A 158 0.64 -12.08 -16.32
CA VAL A 158 2.03 -12.16 -16.75
C VAL A 158 2.12 -13.03 -17.98
N SER A 159 2.83 -12.56 -19.00
CA SER A 159 3.18 -13.31 -20.20
C SER A 159 4.70 -13.41 -20.27
N SER A 160 5.23 -14.62 -20.31
CA SER A 160 6.63 -14.87 -20.66
C SER A 160 6.79 -14.86 -22.19
N GLN A 161 7.90 -14.31 -22.65
CA GLN A 161 8.33 -14.50 -24.05
C GLN A 161 8.78 -15.92 -24.27
#